data_0de87c3c13011b7e5638492dacf05884
#
_entry.id   0de87c3c13011b7e5638492dacf05884
#
_cell.length_a   1.000
_cell.length_b   1.000
_cell.length_c   1.000
_cell.angle_alpha   90.00
_cell.angle_beta   90.00
_cell.angle_gamma   90.00
#
_symmetry.space_group_name_H-M   'P 1'
#
loop_
_entity.id
_entity.type
_entity.pdbx_description
1 polymer ?
#
loop_
_entity_poly.entity_id
_entity_poly.type
_entity_poly.pdbx_seq_one_letter_code
_entity_poly.pdbx_strand_id
1 'polypeptide(L)'
;MIRPLQDSQAAAAPDDIADLSALEKGNTPVQDNTRIEMLASTAHGAPNVASLQVVAAENLGIKAIDDVYLAMHLAQAQKLIYGSQEPKVTAIRIQLQHASQIPAAKKRLAHLFEDEFMVQSLEVLDFRTLNPLYGQTAQFFGSVFGFIATLIAVIVLFMIGNTMSTAVVERTVEIGTLRAIGLRRSGIRNLFLCEGVLLGLMGSVFGVVCALGIASLINNSGLSFTPPGYSYAYLILVRIWEDTNLLVGSVLGLIVVTVLSAWWPARRASKLMIVDALRHV
;
A
#
# COMPACT_ATOMS: atom_id res chain seq x y z
N MET A 1 -12.96 -20.43 -16.77
CA MET A 1 -13.34 -20.20 -18.17
C MET A 1 -12.68 -21.28 -19.02
N ILE A 2 -13.40 -22.33 -19.33
CA ILE A 2 -12.87 -23.38 -20.22
C ILE A 2 -13.24 -22.97 -21.63
N ARG A 3 -12.24 -22.60 -22.43
CA ARG A 3 -12.40 -22.33 -23.85
C ARG A 3 -12.60 -23.66 -24.56
N PRO A 4 -13.64 -23.87 -25.39
CA PRO A 4 -13.67 -24.99 -26.32
C PRO A 4 -12.61 -24.75 -27.39
N LEU A 5 -11.79 -25.75 -27.65
CA LEU A 5 -10.93 -25.83 -28.82
C LEU A 5 -11.79 -25.76 -30.08
N GLN A 6 -11.79 -24.64 -30.76
CA GLN A 6 -12.33 -24.55 -32.11
C GLN A 6 -11.24 -24.87 -33.08
N ASP A 7 -11.53 -25.89 -33.87
CA ASP A 7 -10.74 -26.31 -35.01
C ASP A 7 -10.52 -25.16 -36.01
N SER A 8 -9.29 -25.08 -36.44
CA SER A 8 -8.83 -24.20 -37.48
C SER A 8 -9.56 -24.42 -38.81
N GLN A 9 -10.24 -23.38 -39.28
CA GLN A 9 -10.36 -23.16 -40.73
C GLN A 9 -10.07 -21.68 -40.99
N ALA A 10 -8.94 -21.46 -41.66
CA ALA A 10 -8.55 -20.20 -42.19
C ALA A 10 -9.51 -19.78 -43.31
N ALA A 11 -10.22 -18.67 -43.10
CA ALA A 11 -10.78 -17.89 -44.19
C ALA A 11 -11.00 -16.46 -43.73
N ALA A 12 -10.32 -15.53 -44.39
CA ALA A 12 -10.62 -14.11 -44.56
C ALA A 12 -11.12 -13.33 -43.34
N ALA A 13 -10.26 -12.51 -42.79
CA ALA A 13 -10.64 -11.42 -41.90
C ALA A 13 -11.52 -10.41 -42.64
N PRO A 14 -12.73 -10.21 -42.18
CA PRO A 14 -13.42 -8.95 -42.37
C PRO A 14 -13.96 -8.46 -41.03
N ASP A 15 -14.02 -7.19 -40.86
CA ASP A 15 -14.83 -6.34 -39.97
C ASP A 15 -15.22 -6.77 -38.54
N ASP A 16 -14.80 -7.93 -38.05
CA ASP A 16 -15.18 -8.53 -36.77
C ASP A 16 -14.39 -7.98 -35.54
N ILE A 17 -13.49 -7.01 -35.74
CA ILE A 17 -12.75 -6.42 -34.60
C ILE A 17 -13.70 -5.65 -33.68
N ALA A 18 -14.76 -5.08 -34.23
CA ALA A 18 -15.78 -4.38 -33.43
C ALA A 18 -16.61 -5.37 -32.60
N ASP A 19 -16.95 -6.54 -33.16
CA ASP A 19 -17.70 -7.58 -32.45
C ASP A 19 -16.83 -8.30 -31.44
N LEU A 20 -15.55 -8.52 -31.74
CA LEU A 20 -14.57 -9.04 -30.78
C LEU A 20 -14.34 -8.05 -29.62
N SER A 21 -14.32 -6.75 -29.89
CA SER A 21 -14.23 -5.73 -28.82
C SER A 21 -15.50 -5.62 -27.98
N ALA A 22 -16.66 -5.94 -28.54
CA ALA A 22 -17.91 -6.04 -27.79
C ALA A 22 -17.97 -7.30 -26.92
N LEU A 23 -17.37 -8.40 -27.37
CA LEU A 23 -17.21 -9.64 -26.59
C LEU A 23 -16.18 -9.47 -25.44
N GLU A 24 -15.21 -8.59 -25.61
CA GLU A 24 -14.19 -8.29 -24.59
C GLU A 24 -14.71 -7.33 -23.48
N LYS A 25 -15.78 -6.60 -23.77
CA LYS A 25 -16.42 -5.63 -22.86
C LYS A 25 -17.47 -6.23 -21.92
N GLY A 26 -17.27 -7.42 -21.43
CA GLY A 26 -17.96 -7.91 -20.23
C GLY A 26 -19.46 -8.21 -20.37
N ASN A 27 -19.90 -9.34 -19.91
CA ASN A 27 -21.25 -9.89 -19.93
C ASN A 27 -21.72 -10.36 -21.29
N THR A 28 -21.04 -11.36 -21.84
CA THR A 28 -21.72 -12.23 -22.81
C THR A 28 -22.86 -12.91 -22.07
N PRO A 29 -24.15 -12.68 -22.44
CA PRO A 29 -25.23 -13.43 -21.84
C PRO A 29 -24.96 -14.90 -22.11
N VAL A 30 -24.75 -15.67 -21.03
CA VAL A 30 -24.61 -17.13 -21.14
C VAL A 30 -25.87 -17.60 -21.82
N GLN A 31 -25.74 -18.27 -22.98
CA GLN A 31 -26.89 -18.88 -23.64
C GLN A 31 -27.54 -19.80 -22.62
N ASP A 32 -28.85 -19.70 -22.45
CA ASP A 32 -29.68 -20.28 -21.39
C ASP A 32 -29.57 -21.80 -21.23
N ASN A 33 -28.65 -22.47 -21.90
CA ASN A 33 -28.49 -23.90 -21.91
C ASN A 33 -27.04 -24.43 -21.96
N THR A 34 -26.07 -23.61 -21.56
CA THR A 34 -24.67 -24.05 -21.53
C THR A 34 -24.46 -24.98 -20.34
N ARG A 35 -24.25 -26.28 -20.64
CA ARG A 35 -23.89 -27.29 -19.64
C ARG A 35 -22.41 -27.58 -19.71
N ILE A 36 -21.81 -27.71 -18.55
CA ILE A 36 -20.42 -28.14 -18.38
C ILE A 36 -20.42 -29.44 -17.57
N GLU A 37 -19.51 -30.32 -17.90
CA GLU A 37 -19.25 -31.51 -17.11
C GLU A 37 -18.03 -31.24 -16.24
N MET A 38 -18.20 -31.36 -14.93
CA MET A 38 -17.15 -31.19 -13.96
C MET A 38 -16.72 -32.56 -13.43
N LEU A 39 -15.45 -32.87 -13.60
CA LEU A 39 -14.80 -34.00 -12.95
C LEU A 39 -14.19 -33.54 -11.63
N ALA A 40 -14.66 -34.08 -10.53
CA ALA A 40 -14.11 -33.80 -9.19
C ALA A 40 -13.69 -35.12 -8.54
N SER A 41 -12.72 -35.03 -7.65
CA SER A 41 -12.36 -36.12 -6.75
C SER A 41 -13.23 -36.08 -5.51
N THR A 42 -13.83 -37.20 -5.14
CA THR A 42 -14.52 -37.32 -3.85
C THR A 42 -13.54 -37.28 -2.70
N ALA A 43 -14.02 -37.13 -1.48
CA ALA A 43 -13.19 -37.10 -0.26
C ALA A 43 -12.34 -38.40 -0.11
N HIS A 44 -12.68 -39.49 -0.81
CA HIS A 44 -11.95 -40.76 -0.77
C HIS A 44 -11.10 -41.00 -2.05
N GLY A 45 -10.96 -39.96 -2.89
CA GLY A 45 -10.15 -40.05 -4.11
C GLY A 45 -10.84 -40.69 -5.32
N ALA A 46 -12.10 -41.14 -5.21
CA ALA A 46 -12.83 -41.65 -6.34
C ALA A 46 -13.28 -40.54 -7.29
N PRO A 47 -13.19 -40.71 -8.63
CA PRO A 47 -13.68 -39.70 -9.55
C PRO A 47 -15.20 -39.61 -9.49
N ASN A 48 -15.73 -38.42 -9.47
CA ASN A 48 -17.16 -38.16 -9.57
C ASN A 48 -17.41 -37.08 -10.64
N VAL A 49 -18.43 -37.27 -11.45
CA VAL A 49 -18.78 -36.37 -12.55
C VAL A 49 -20.12 -35.72 -12.26
N ALA A 50 -20.18 -34.43 -12.36
CA ALA A 50 -21.42 -33.68 -12.25
C ALA A 50 -21.63 -32.82 -13.50
N SER A 51 -22.86 -32.91 -14.04
CA SER A 51 -23.30 -31.99 -15.08
C SER A 51 -23.89 -30.75 -14.45
N LEU A 52 -23.29 -29.57 -14.71
CA LEU A 52 -23.66 -28.31 -14.14
C LEU A 52 -24.19 -27.37 -15.24
N GLN A 53 -25.25 -26.64 -14.94
CA GLN A 53 -25.74 -25.59 -15.82
C GLN A 53 -25.03 -24.28 -15.45
N VAL A 54 -24.44 -23.62 -16.44
CA VAL A 54 -23.78 -22.31 -16.24
C VAL A 54 -24.83 -21.23 -16.15
N VAL A 55 -24.90 -20.55 -15.01
CA VAL A 55 -25.84 -19.45 -14.76
C VAL A 55 -25.24 -18.11 -15.14
N ALA A 56 -23.96 -17.91 -14.87
CA ALA A 56 -23.25 -16.68 -15.18
C ALA A 56 -21.77 -16.96 -15.43
N ALA A 57 -21.16 -16.18 -16.30
CA ALA A 57 -19.71 -16.14 -16.48
C ALA A 57 -19.22 -14.78 -15.96
N GLU A 58 -18.40 -14.81 -14.92
CA GLU A 58 -17.81 -13.62 -14.33
C GLU A 58 -16.32 -13.65 -14.55
N ASN A 59 -15.76 -12.47 -14.86
CA ASN A 59 -14.34 -12.31 -14.95
C ASN A 59 -13.85 -11.68 -13.63
N LEU A 60 -13.01 -12.41 -12.88
CA LEU A 60 -12.46 -11.97 -11.60
C LEU A 60 -11.29 -10.99 -11.77
N GLY A 61 -10.86 -10.77 -13.02
CA GLY A 61 -9.80 -9.82 -13.35
C GLY A 61 -8.38 -10.39 -13.24
N ILE A 62 -8.21 -11.64 -12.82
CA ILE A 62 -6.91 -12.31 -12.71
C ILE A 62 -6.92 -13.52 -13.63
N LYS A 63 -6.19 -13.46 -14.76
CA LYS A 63 -6.19 -14.53 -15.78
C LYS A 63 -5.96 -15.93 -15.21
N ALA A 64 -4.99 -16.06 -14.31
CA ALA A 64 -4.65 -17.36 -13.71
C ALA A 64 -5.79 -17.97 -12.87
N ILE A 65 -6.67 -17.13 -12.32
CA ILE A 65 -7.82 -17.56 -11.53
C ILE A 65 -9.03 -17.75 -12.44
N ASP A 66 -9.24 -16.86 -13.39
CA ASP A 66 -10.37 -16.90 -14.33
C ASP A 66 -10.42 -18.23 -15.12
N ASP A 67 -9.25 -18.83 -15.42
CA ASP A 67 -9.15 -20.07 -16.16
C ASP A 67 -9.57 -21.31 -15.35
N VAL A 68 -9.58 -21.24 -14.02
CA VAL A 68 -9.80 -22.43 -13.14
C VAL A 68 -10.89 -22.20 -12.08
N TYR A 69 -11.41 -20.99 -11.96
CA TYR A 69 -12.37 -20.66 -10.91
C TYR A 69 -13.78 -21.12 -11.28
N LEU A 70 -14.39 -21.86 -10.37
CA LEU A 70 -15.77 -22.26 -10.45
C LEU A 70 -16.47 -21.98 -9.12
N ALA A 71 -17.57 -21.23 -9.18
CA ALA A 71 -18.44 -20.98 -8.03
C ALA A 71 -19.74 -21.78 -8.18
N MET A 72 -20.13 -22.47 -7.13
CA MET A 72 -21.39 -23.20 -7.09
C MET A 72 -22.03 -23.12 -5.70
N HIS A 73 -23.29 -23.48 -5.60
CA HIS A 73 -23.97 -23.54 -4.31
C HIS A 73 -23.32 -24.57 -3.39
N LEU A 74 -23.12 -24.23 -2.10
CA LEU A 74 -22.42 -25.06 -1.12
C LEU A 74 -22.97 -26.49 -1.05
N ALA A 75 -24.30 -26.64 -1.03
CA ALA A 75 -24.93 -27.94 -0.95
C ALA A 75 -24.63 -28.84 -2.18
N GLN A 76 -24.45 -28.23 -3.37
CA GLN A 76 -24.07 -28.97 -4.59
C GLN A 76 -22.62 -29.42 -4.51
N ALA A 77 -21.71 -28.53 -4.05
CA ALA A 77 -20.31 -28.86 -3.84
C ALA A 77 -20.14 -29.98 -2.81
N GLN A 78 -20.87 -29.91 -1.70
CA GLN A 78 -20.84 -30.93 -0.67
C GLN A 78 -21.36 -32.29 -1.19
N LYS A 79 -22.45 -32.30 -1.94
CA LYS A 79 -22.98 -33.53 -2.57
C LYS A 79 -22.00 -34.14 -3.56
N LEU A 80 -21.27 -33.28 -4.30
CA LEU A 80 -20.28 -33.72 -5.28
C LEU A 80 -19.06 -34.36 -4.59
N ILE A 81 -18.58 -33.80 -3.51
CA ILE A 81 -17.35 -34.21 -2.80
C ILE A 81 -17.64 -35.31 -1.77
N TYR A 82 -18.68 -35.17 -0.98
CA TYR A 82 -18.98 -36.08 0.13
C TYR A 82 -20.09 -37.09 -0.17
N GLY A 83 -20.89 -36.90 -1.26
CA GLY A 83 -21.99 -37.78 -1.62
C GLY A 83 -23.08 -37.81 -0.56
N SER A 84 -23.29 -39.00 0.04
CA SER A 84 -24.23 -39.22 1.16
C SER A 84 -23.60 -39.12 2.54
N GLN A 85 -22.32 -38.76 2.64
CA GLN A 85 -21.62 -38.60 3.92
C GLN A 85 -21.96 -37.29 4.58
N GLU A 86 -21.52 -37.14 5.84
CA GLU A 86 -21.66 -35.89 6.57
C GLU A 86 -20.99 -34.73 5.84
N PRO A 87 -21.76 -33.68 5.50
CA PRO A 87 -21.23 -32.55 4.73
C PRO A 87 -20.25 -31.73 5.57
N LYS A 88 -19.08 -31.45 5.00
CA LYS A 88 -18.02 -30.68 5.65
C LYS A 88 -17.70 -29.44 4.86
N VAL A 89 -17.00 -28.49 5.49
CA VAL A 89 -16.41 -27.32 4.87
C VAL A 89 -14.93 -27.25 5.21
N THR A 90 -14.12 -26.78 4.25
CA THR A 90 -12.68 -26.65 4.43
C THR A 90 -12.28 -25.33 5.05
N ALA A 91 -13.08 -24.30 4.84
CA ALA A 91 -12.81 -22.95 5.35
C ALA A 91 -14.11 -22.15 5.52
N ILE A 92 -14.11 -21.29 6.53
CA ILE A 92 -15.16 -20.30 6.76
C ILE A 92 -14.52 -18.92 6.57
N ARG A 93 -15.03 -18.14 5.61
CA ARG A 93 -14.55 -16.79 5.37
C ARG A 93 -15.39 -15.78 6.12
N ILE A 94 -14.75 -14.97 6.97
CA ILE A 94 -15.38 -13.88 7.71
C ILE A 94 -14.91 -12.57 7.11
N GLN A 95 -15.86 -11.77 6.63
CA GLN A 95 -15.59 -10.44 6.10
C GLN A 95 -15.91 -9.38 7.17
N LEU A 96 -14.96 -8.49 7.41
CA LEU A 96 -15.10 -7.36 8.34
C LEU A 96 -15.33 -6.08 7.54
N GLN A 97 -16.02 -5.11 8.16
CA GLN A 97 -16.27 -3.82 7.53
C GLN A 97 -14.98 -2.96 7.43
N HIS A 98 -14.11 -3.05 8.43
CA HIS A 98 -12.87 -2.29 8.49
C HIS A 98 -11.69 -3.18 8.90
N ALA A 99 -10.55 -2.98 8.26
CA ALA A 99 -9.31 -3.71 8.57
C ALA A 99 -8.82 -3.48 10.01
N SER A 100 -9.14 -2.35 10.63
CA SER A 100 -8.84 -2.05 12.04
C SER A 100 -9.52 -2.99 13.03
N GLN A 101 -10.57 -3.70 12.62
CA GLN A 101 -11.31 -4.67 13.45
C GLN A 101 -10.62 -6.05 13.48
N ILE A 102 -9.66 -6.32 12.62
CA ILE A 102 -9.01 -7.65 12.53
C ILE A 102 -8.42 -8.11 13.85
N PRO A 103 -7.65 -7.30 14.62
CA PRO A 103 -7.09 -7.76 15.89
C PRO A 103 -8.14 -8.13 16.93
N ALA A 104 -9.22 -7.35 17.01
CA ALA A 104 -10.34 -7.61 17.92
C ALA A 104 -11.11 -8.87 17.52
N ALA A 105 -11.37 -9.06 16.22
CA ALA A 105 -12.03 -10.24 15.71
C ALA A 105 -11.22 -11.51 15.95
N LYS A 106 -9.90 -11.49 15.71
CA LYS A 106 -9.00 -12.61 16.00
C LYS A 106 -9.05 -13.00 17.48
N LYS A 107 -8.96 -12.01 18.37
CA LYS A 107 -9.02 -12.26 19.81
C LYS A 107 -10.35 -12.91 20.22
N ARG A 108 -11.46 -12.43 19.66
CA ARG A 108 -12.79 -12.98 19.95
C ARG A 108 -12.97 -14.40 19.42
N LEU A 109 -12.45 -14.67 18.20
CA LEU A 109 -12.49 -16.02 17.63
C LEU A 109 -11.62 -17.00 18.42
N ALA A 110 -10.42 -16.59 18.84
CA ALA A 110 -9.55 -17.42 19.67
C ALA A 110 -10.26 -17.84 20.98
N HIS A 111 -10.94 -16.91 21.65
CA HIS A 111 -11.71 -17.19 22.86
C HIS A 111 -12.89 -18.15 22.60
N LEU A 112 -13.60 -17.98 21.48
CA LEU A 112 -14.68 -18.91 21.11
C LEU A 112 -14.16 -20.32 20.82
N PHE A 113 -12.97 -20.44 20.24
CA PHE A 113 -12.38 -21.75 19.94
C PHE A 113 -11.88 -22.45 21.19
N GLU A 114 -11.41 -21.72 22.20
CA GLU A 114 -11.01 -22.29 23.48
C GLU A 114 -12.23 -22.81 24.29
N ASP A 115 -13.38 -22.12 24.21
CA ASP A 115 -14.55 -22.46 24.99
C ASP A 115 -15.44 -23.53 24.33
N GLU A 116 -15.71 -23.47 23.04
CA GLU A 116 -16.76 -24.27 22.40
C GLU A 116 -16.23 -25.34 21.44
N PHE A 117 -14.99 -25.19 20.91
CA PHE A 117 -14.48 -26.05 19.84
C PHE A 117 -13.21 -26.83 20.19
N MET A 118 -13.07 -27.27 21.42
CA MET A 118 -11.90 -28.04 21.90
C MET A 118 -11.60 -29.32 21.09
N VAL A 119 -12.55 -29.81 20.30
CA VAL A 119 -12.42 -31.08 19.56
C VAL A 119 -11.93 -30.88 18.11
N GLN A 120 -12.03 -29.65 17.58
CA GLN A 120 -11.63 -29.35 16.20
C GLN A 120 -10.48 -28.35 16.23
N SER A 121 -9.35 -28.73 15.64
CA SER A 121 -8.22 -27.82 15.46
C SER A 121 -8.56 -26.78 14.37
N LEU A 122 -9.22 -25.69 14.76
CA LEU A 122 -9.50 -24.56 13.89
C LEU A 122 -8.38 -23.54 14.00
N GLU A 123 -7.87 -23.08 12.87
CA GLU A 123 -6.85 -22.06 12.79
C GLU A 123 -7.41 -20.78 12.15
N VAL A 124 -7.16 -19.62 12.77
CA VAL A 124 -7.53 -18.32 12.21
C VAL A 124 -6.41 -17.81 11.34
N LEU A 125 -6.58 -17.95 10.03
CA LEU A 125 -5.64 -17.44 9.04
C LEU A 125 -5.99 -16.01 8.63
N ASP A 126 -5.01 -15.13 8.65
CA ASP A 126 -5.13 -13.76 8.17
C ASP A 126 -4.93 -13.72 6.65
N PHE A 127 -5.48 -12.67 6.02
CA PHE A 127 -5.28 -12.40 4.59
C PHE A 127 -3.80 -12.41 4.18
N ARG A 128 -2.92 -11.87 5.02
CA ARG A 128 -1.47 -11.85 4.77
C ARG A 128 -0.84 -13.24 4.79
N THR A 129 -1.34 -14.12 5.64
CA THR A 129 -0.87 -15.52 5.73
C THR A 129 -1.35 -16.32 4.52
N LEU A 130 -2.58 -16.08 4.09
CA LEU A 130 -3.16 -16.73 2.90
C LEU A 130 -2.55 -16.21 1.59
N ASN A 131 -2.07 -14.95 1.59
CA ASN A 131 -1.46 -14.32 0.43
C ASN A 131 -0.03 -13.85 0.75
N PRO A 132 0.94 -14.76 0.87
CA PRO A 132 2.32 -14.41 1.23
C PRO A 132 2.98 -13.47 0.22
N LEU A 133 2.65 -13.60 -1.07
CA LEU A 133 3.14 -12.71 -2.12
C LEU A 133 2.73 -11.26 -1.89
N TYR A 134 1.50 -11.01 -1.43
CA TYR A 134 1.05 -9.65 -1.08
C TYR A 134 1.90 -9.07 0.06
N GLY A 135 2.11 -9.85 1.12
CA GLY A 135 2.93 -9.44 2.26
C GLY A 135 4.38 -9.13 1.85
N GLN A 136 4.99 -10.00 1.07
CA GLN A 136 6.37 -9.83 0.56
C GLN A 136 6.49 -8.61 -0.36
N THR A 137 5.54 -8.43 -1.27
CA THR A 137 5.52 -7.28 -2.19
C THR A 137 5.35 -5.97 -1.43
N ALA A 138 4.43 -5.90 -0.47
CA ALA A 138 4.24 -4.72 0.36
C ALA A 138 5.50 -4.40 1.20
N GLN A 139 6.16 -5.42 1.76
CA GLN A 139 7.40 -5.25 2.49
C GLN A 139 8.56 -4.80 1.59
N PHE A 140 8.66 -5.34 0.38
CA PHE A 140 9.66 -4.93 -0.61
C PHE A 140 9.50 -3.44 -0.96
N PHE A 141 8.29 -3.02 -1.34
CA PHE A 141 8.04 -1.61 -1.62
C PHE A 141 8.28 -0.72 -0.40
N GLY A 142 7.86 -1.16 0.80
CA GLY A 142 8.15 -0.46 2.05
C GLY A 142 9.66 -0.25 2.27
N SER A 143 10.47 -1.26 1.97
CA SER A 143 11.94 -1.17 2.08
C SER A 143 12.53 -0.22 1.03
N VAL A 144 12.05 -0.28 -0.22
CA VAL A 144 12.48 0.64 -1.29
C VAL A 144 12.14 2.09 -0.95
N PHE A 145 10.90 2.36 -0.52
CA PHE A 145 10.50 3.70 -0.11
C PHE A 145 11.24 4.17 1.14
N GLY A 146 11.48 3.28 2.11
CA GLY A 146 12.28 3.58 3.30
C GLY A 146 13.72 3.96 2.95
N PHE A 147 14.33 3.26 2.00
CA PHE A 147 15.66 3.59 1.48
C PHE A 147 15.68 4.97 0.79
N ILE A 148 14.72 5.25 -0.09
CA ILE A 148 14.59 6.53 -0.78
C ILE A 148 14.37 7.66 0.24
N ALA A 149 13.49 7.48 1.22
CA ALA A 149 13.23 8.46 2.27
C ALA A 149 14.50 8.76 3.09
N THR A 150 15.28 7.72 3.43
CA THR A 150 16.56 7.87 4.13
C THR A 150 17.56 8.66 3.28
N LEU A 151 17.65 8.37 1.98
CA LEU A 151 18.53 9.08 1.06
C LEU A 151 18.15 10.55 0.95
N ILE A 152 16.86 10.86 0.82
CA ILE A 152 16.36 12.23 0.81
C ILE A 152 16.66 12.92 2.14
N ALA A 153 16.46 12.26 3.28
CA ALA A 153 16.78 12.81 4.60
C ALA A 153 18.26 13.18 4.72
N VAL A 154 19.17 12.35 4.20
CA VAL A 154 20.61 12.65 4.18
C VAL A 154 20.91 13.86 3.30
N ILE A 155 20.33 13.95 2.11
CA ILE A 155 20.50 15.11 1.21
C ILE A 155 20.02 16.40 1.89
N VAL A 156 18.84 16.36 2.50
CA VAL A 156 18.26 17.50 3.25
C VAL A 156 19.16 17.90 4.42
N LEU A 157 19.69 16.92 5.16
CA LEU A 157 20.62 17.14 6.26
C LEU A 157 21.87 17.91 5.80
N PHE A 158 22.49 17.50 4.71
CA PHE A 158 23.66 18.21 4.19
C PHE A 158 23.31 19.59 3.63
N MET A 159 22.19 19.70 2.90
CA MET A 159 21.75 20.95 2.30
C MET A 159 21.47 22.02 3.38
N ILE A 160 20.67 21.69 4.39
CA ILE A 160 20.35 22.60 5.48
C ILE A 160 21.60 22.90 6.33
N GLY A 161 22.41 21.88 6.63
CA GLY A 161 23.66 22.03 7.35
C GLY A 161 24.62 23.01 6.69
N ASN A 162 24.74 22.93 5.34
CA ASN A 162 25.55 23.84 4.55
C ASN A 162 24.99 25.27 4.57
N THR A 163 23.68 25.43 4.29
CA THR A 163 23.01 26.74 4.29
C THR A 163 23.11 27.42 5.64
N MET A 164 22.86 26.69 6.74
CA MET A 164 23.01 27.22 8.09
C MET A 164 24.47 27.60 8.43
N SER A 165 25.44 26.82 7.94
CA SER A 165 26.85 27.14 8.15
C SER A 165 27.24 28.43 7.44
N THR A 166 26.75 28.66 6.23
CA THR A 166 26.95 29.91 5.49
C THR A 166 26.28 31.10 6.21
N ALA A 167 25.02 30.92 6.65
CA ALA A 167 24.31 31.94 7.41
C ALA A 167 25.04 32.32 8.71
N VAL A 168 25.68 31.36 9.40
CA VAL A 168 26.51 31.66 10.59
C VAL A 168 27.70 32.51 10.22
N VAL A 169 28.38 32.28 9.10
CA VAL A 169 29.52 33.08 8.64
C VAL A 169 29.08 34.50 8.27
N GLU A 170 28.01 34.64 7.50
CA GLU A 170 27.48 35.94 7.09
C GLU A 170 27.01 36.78 8.27
N ARG A 171 26.45 36.18 9.33
CA ARG A 171 25.96 36.87 10.52
C ARG A 171 26.96 36.87 11.68
N THR A 172 28.25 36.64 11.42
CA THR A 172 29.29 36.54 12.47
C THR A 172 29.37 37.80 13.31
N VAL A 173 29.30 39.00 12.70
CA VAL A 173 29.35 40.32 13.41
C VAL A 173 28.11 40.47 14.28
N GLU A 174 26.93 40.15 13.80
CA GLU A 174 25.68 40.21 14.59
C GLU A 174 25.75 39.30 15.82
N ILE A 175 26.23 38.07 15.63
CA ILE A 175 26.43 37.10 16.73
C ILE A 175 27.43 37.66 17.76
N GLY A 176 28.52 38.26 17.29
CA GLY A 176 29.52 38.93 18.13
C GLY A 176 28.92 40.06 18.97
N THR A 177 28.12 40.93 18.36
CA THR A 177 27.41 42.04 19.01
C THR A 177 26.42 41.55 20.07
N LEU A 178 25.58 40.55 19.70
CA LEU A 178 24.62 39.94 20.65
C LEU A 178 25.34 39.35 21.88
N ARG A 179 26.49 38.76 21.68
CA ARG A 179 27.30 38.19 22.76
C ARG A 179 27.97 39.29 23.59
N ALA A 180 28.40 40.39 22.97
CA ALA A 180 28.98 41.52 23.68
C ALA A 180 27.96 42.25 24.62
N ILE A 181 26.68 42.29 24.22
CA ILE A 181 25.55 42.79 25.01
C ILE A 181 25.17 41.82 26.15
N GLY A 182 25.73 40.57 26.16
CA GLY A 182 25.52 39.62 27.27
C GLY A 182 24.66 38.38 26.93
N LEU A 183 24.32 38.18 25.67
CA LEU A 183 23.57 36.96 25.29
C LEU A 183 24.42 35.72 25.55
N ARG A 184 23.85 34.75 26.27
CA ARG A 184 24.52 33.50 26.61
C ARG A 184 24.71 32.60 25.35
N ARG A 185 25.73 31.75 25.37
CA ARG A 185 25.96 30.75 24.28
C ARG A 185 24.76 29.91 23.98
N SER A 186 23.99 29.52 25.00
CA SER A 186 22.74 28.74 24.82
C SER A 186 21.66 29.55 24.07
N GLY A 187 21.62 30.88 24.27
CA GLY A 187 20.70 31.74 23.53
C GLY A 187 20.98 31.76 22.04
N ILE A 188 22.25 31.91 21.64
CA ILE A 188 22.66 31.86 20.24
C ILE A 188 22.31 30.48 19.64
N ARG A 189 22.64 29.39 20.34
CA ARG A 189 22.32 28.05 19.86
C ARG A 189 20.81 27.85 19.67
N ASN A 190 20.00 28.28 20.63
CA ASN A 190 18.54 28.15 20.55
C ASN A 190 17.95 29.00 19.43
N LEU A 191 18.53 30.18 19.13
CA LEU A 191 18.12 31.01 17.99
C LEU A 191 18.21 30.20 16.67
N PHE A 192 19.37 29.61 16.39
CA PHE A 192 19.57 28.80 15.18
C PHE A 192 18.74 27.51 15.18
N LEU A 193 18.52 26.89 16.34
CA LEU A 193 17.62 25.74 16.45
C LEU A 193 16.15 26.13 16.16
N CYS A 194 15.69 27.29 16.67
CA CYS A 194 14.37 27.79 16.32
C CYS A 194 14.23 28.07 14.81
N GLU A 195 15.28 28.62 14.20
CA GLU A 195 15.30 28.84 12.75
C GLU A 195 15.17 27.51 12.00
N GLY A 196 15.89 26.45 12.42
CA GLY A 196 15.75 25.10 11.88
C GLY A 196 14.35 24.51 12.06
N VAL A 197 13.73 24.70 13.24
CA VAL A 197 12.35 24.26 13.49
C VAL A 197 11.36 25.00 12.59
N LEU A 198 11.51 26.31 12.44
CA LEU A 198 10.64 27.12 11.56
C LEU A 198 10.76 26.68 10.10
N LEU A 199 11.98 26.45 9.61
CA LEU A 199 12.21 25.94 8.27
C LEU A 199 11.57 24.54 8.09
N GLY A 200 11.70 23.65 9.07
CA GLY A 200 11.07 22.35 9.06
C GLY A 200 9.55 22.42 9.05
N LEU A 201 8.97 23.30 9.85
CA LEU A 201 7.53 23.54 9.90
C LEU A 201 6.99 24.11 8.58
N MET A 202 7.59 25.17 8.09
CA MET A 202 7.16 25.79 6.82
C MET A 202 7.33 24.82 5.65
N GLY A 203 8.46 24.12 5.59
CA GLY A 203 8.72 23.10 4.57
C GLY A 203 7.73 21.94 4.64
N SER A 204 7.38 21.46 5.82
CA SER A 204 6.42 20.38 5.99
C SER A 204 5.00 20.79 5.60
N VAL A 205 4.56 21.98 6.00
CA VAL A 205 3.22 22.50 5.61
C VAL A 205 3.14 22.67 4.10
N PHE A 206 4.15 23.29 3.49
CA PHE A 206 4.18 23.44 2.04
C PHE A 206 4.24 22.09 1.32
N GLY A 207 5.06 21.15 1.82
CA GLY A 207 5.16 19.80 1.29
C GLY A 207 3.83 19.04 1.36
N VAL A 208 3.10 19.14 2.47
CA VAL A 208 1.76 18.54 2.60
C VAL A 208 0.77 19.14 1.60
N VAL A 209 0.74 20.46 1.47
CA VAL A 209 -0.15 21.16 0.52
C VAL A 209 0.16 20.72 -0.91
N CYS A 210 1.45 20.67 -1.29
CA CYS A 210 1.86 20.19 -2.60
C CYS A 210 1.48 18.71 -2.83
N ALA A 211 1.69 17.85 -1.83
CA ALA A 211 1.34 16.44 -1.92
C ALA A 211 -0.17 16.23 -2.13
N LEU A 212 -1.01 16.98 -1.40
CA LEU A 212 -2.46 16.95 -1.57
C LEU A 212 -2.89 17.47 -2.95
N GLY A 213 -2.24 18.52 -3.44
CA GLY A 213 -2.48 19.05 -4.78
C GLY A 213 -2.14 18.03 -5.86
N ILE A 214 -0.99 17.38 -5.78
CA ILE A 214 -0.58 16.33 -6.71
C ILE A 214 -1.51 15.13 -6.63
N ALA A 215 -1.89 14.69 -5.42
CA ALA A 215 -2.84 13.59 -5.23
C ALA A 215 -4.19 13.91 -5.88
N SER A 216 -4.69 15.14 -5.72
CA SER A 216 -5.93 15.59 -6.35
C SER A 216 -5.82 15.59 -7.88
N LEU A 217 -4.69 16.05 -8.44
CA LEU A 217 -4.44 16.01 -9.89
C LEU A 217 -4.44 14.58 -10.42
N ILE A 218 -3.76 13.66 -9.75
CA ILE A 218 -3.72 12.23 -10.13
C ILE A 218 -5.13 11.63 -10.07
N ASN A 219 -5.87 11.86 -8.99
CA ASN A 219 -7.20 11.31 -8.80
C ASN A 219 -8.22 11.83 -9.84
N ASN A 220 -8.05 13.08 -10.29
CA ASN A 220 -8.91 13.68 -11.31
C ASN A 220 -8.47 13.37 -12.75
N SER A 221 -7.25 12.90 -12.97
CA SER A 221 -6.71 12.62 -14.30
C SER A 221 -7.27 11.34 -14.92
N GLY A 222 -7.92 10.45 -14.11
CA GLY A 222 -8.41 9.16 -14.58
C GLY A 222 -7.29 8.19 -15.00
N LEU A 223 -6.07 8.40 -14.51
CA LEU A 223 -4.95 7.50 -14.78
C LEU A 223 -5.29 6.08 -14.35
N SER A 224 -5.16 5.14 -15.28
CA SER A 224 -5.38 3.73 -15.03
C SER A 224 -4.12 2.92 -15.37
N PHE A 225 -3.93 1.86 -14.62
CA PHE A 225 -2.82 0.92 -14.81
C PHE A 225 -3.35 -0.51 -14.80
N THR A 226 -2.91 -1.30 -15.77
CA THR A 226 -3.22 -2.73 -15.81
C THR A 226 -2.00 -3.50 -15.31
N PRO A 227 -2.05 -4.09 -14.10
CA PRO A 227 -0.94 -4.87 -13.59
C PRO A 227 -0.70 -6.13 -14.44
N PRO A 228 0.54 -6.63 -14.53
CA PRO A 228 0.81 -7.89 -15.20
C PRO A 228 -0.04 -9.03 -14.63
N GLY A 229 -0.68 -9.80 -15.51
CA GLY A 229 -1.56 -10.91 -15.11
C GLY A 229 -3.00 -10.53 -14.81
N TYR A 230 -3.36 -9.25 -14.87
CA TYR A 230 -4.73 -8.77 -14.71
C TYR A 230 -5.37 -8.48 -16.07
N SER A 231 -6.70 -8.64 -16.14
CA SER A 231 -7.49 -8.40 -17.36
C SER A 231 -8.08 -7.00 -17.40
N TYR A 232 -8.14 -6.30 -16.27
CA TYR A 232 -8.74 -4.97 -16.14
C TYR A 232 -7.73 -3.90 -15.74
N ALA A 233 -7.98 -2.70 -16.23
CA ALA A 233 -7.26 -1.51 -15.76
C ALA A 233 -7.84 -1.03 -14.44
N TYR A 234 -6.97 -0.81 -13.47
CA TYR A 234 -7.33 -0.21 -12.18
C TYR A 234 -7.01 1.27 -12.18
N LEU A 235 -7.96 2.08 -11.70
CA LEU A 235 -7.71 3.51 -11.48
C LEU A 235 -6.67 3.69 -10.37
N ILE A 236 -5.65 4.50 -10.64
CA ILE A 236 -4.66 4.86 -9.64
C ILE A 236 -5.29 5.91 -8.73
N LEU A 237 -5.60 5.53 -7.50
CA LEU A 237 -6.14 6.42 -6.49
C LEU A 237 -5.10 6.65 -5.39
N VAL A 238 -4.72 7.92 -5.19
CA VAL A 238 -3.80 8.34 -4.13
C VAL A 238 -4.60 8.84 -2.94
N ARG A 239 -4.66 8.03 -1.86
CA ARG A 239 -5.47 8.30 -0.66
C ARG A 239 -4.60 8.66 0.54
N ILE A 240 -4.09 9.90 0.54
CA ILE A 240 -3.18 10.38 1.60
C ILE A 240 -3.90 10.48 2.96
N TRP A 241 -5.20 10.80 2.97
CA TRP A 241 -5.98 11.00 4.19
C TRP A 241 -6.27 9.74 4.99
N GLU A 242 -6.22 8.57 4.36
CA GLU A 242 -6.52 7.30 5.02
C GLU A 242 -5.39 6.86 5.97
N ASP A 243 -4.15 7.29 5.71
CA ASP A 243 -3.00 6.96 6.55
C ASP A 243 -2.43 8.21 7.26
N THR A 244 -3.19 8.68 8.25
CA THR A 244 -2.80 9.82 9.10
C THR A 244 -1.45 9.59 9.79
N ASN A 245 -1.12 8.34 10.15
CA ASN A 245 0.13 8.00 10.83
C ASN A 245 1.34 8.23 9.91
N LEU A 246 1.21 7.87 8.64
CA LEU A 246 2.24 8.12 7.64
C LEU A 246 2.45 9.62 7.41
N LEU A 247 1.36 10.39 7.34
CA LEU A 247 1.41 11.83 7.15
C LEU A 247 2.08 12.53 8.34
N VAL A 248 1.62 12.23 9.56
CA VAL A 248 2.20 12.78 10.80
C VAL A 248 3.65 12.34 10.96
N GLY A 249 3.94 11.06 10.69
CA GLY A 249 5.30 10.52 10.74
C GLY A 249 6.25 11.23 9.78
N SER A 250 5.80 11.54 8.57
CA SER A 250 6.60 12.28 7.57
C SER A 250 6.89 13.71 8.00
N VAL A 251 5.87 14.41 8.52
CA VAL A 251 6.03 15.79 9.05
C VAL A 251 7.00 15.81 10.21
N LEU A 252 6.81 14.94 11.21
CA LEU A 252 7.70 14.84 12.36
C LEU A 252 9.12 14.44 11.96
N GLY A 253 9.24 13.48 11.03
CA GLY A 253 10.53 13.06 10.49
C GLY A 253 11.29 14.21 9.84
N LEU A 254 10.61 15.03 9.04
CA LEU A 254 11.22 16.20 8.41
C LEU A 254 11.68 17.24 9.46
N ILE A 255 10.84 17.53 10.45
CA ILE A 255 11.21 18.45 11.54
C ILE A 255 12.44 17.92 12.30
N VAL A 256 12.49 16.63 12.60
CA VAL A 256 13.65 16.03 13.28
C VAL A 256 14.91 16.16 12.43
N VAL A 257 14.84 15.87 11.13
CA VAL A 257 15.98 16.00 10.21
C VAL A 257 16.46 17.45 10.16
N THR A 258 15.56 18.44 10.05
CA THR A 258 15.93 19.86 9.99
C THR A 258 16.58 20.35 11.30
N VAL A 259 16.07 19.93 12.45
CA VAL A 259 16.66 20.26 13.76
C VAL A 259 18.03 19.63 13.93
N LEU A 260 18.19 18.36 13.54
CA LEU A 260 19.50 17.67 13.57
C LEU A 260 20.51 18.35 12.65
N SER A 261 20.08 18.78 11.46
CA SER A 261 20.92 19.50 10.50
C SER A 261 21.39 20.85 11.04
N ALA A 262 20.52 21.56 11.74
CA ALA A 262 20.83 22.87 12.34
C ALA A 262 21.72 22.75 13.58
N TRP A 263 21.75 21.61 14.26
CA TRP A 263 22.47 21.47 15.53
C TRP A 263 23.95 21.73 15.41
N TRP A 264 24.65 21.15 14.45
CA TRP A 264 26.09 21.31 14.33
C TRP A 264 26.51 22.76 14.01
N PRO A 265 25.90 23.47 13.02
CA PRO A 265 26.14 24.88 12.78
C PRO A 265 25.78 25.76 13.97
N ALA A 266 24.65 25.51 14.63
CA ALA A 266 24.23 26.27 15.82
C ALA A 266 25.24 26.15 16.98
N ARG A 267 25.79 24.94 17.17
CA ARG A 267 26.84 24.71 18.18
C ARG A 267 28.13 25.44 17.80
N ARG A 268 28.49 25.48 16.52
CA ARG A 268 29.66 26.22 16.03
C ARG A 268 29.48 27.72 16.22
N ALA A 269 28.31 28.27 15.85
CA ALA A 269 27.97 29.67 16.05
C ALA A 269 28.06 30.08 17.51
N SER A 270 27.58 29.27 18.45
CA SER A 270 27.60 29.56 19.89
C SER A 270 29.00 29.62 20.49
N LYS A 271 30.03 29.07 19.84
CA LYS A 271 31.41 29.01 20.29
C LYS A 271 32.29 30.12 19.70
N LEU A 272 31.80 30.95 18.77
CA LEU A 272 32.56 32.05 18.20
C LEU A 272 33.07 32.98 19.29
N MET A 273 34.34 33.40 19.23
CA MET A 273 34.90 34.36 20.16
C MET A 273 34.48 35.79 19.78
N ILE A 274 34.13 36.60 20.75
CA ILE A 274 33.65 37.99 20.54
C ILE A 274 34.69 38.79 19.80
N VAL A 275 35.96 38.63 20.15
CA VAL A 275 37.09 39.36 19.56
C VAL A 275 37.26 39.02 18.07
N ASP A 276 37.15 37.76 17.72
CA ASP A 276 37.28 37.32 16.31
C ASP A 276 36.10 37.80 15.47
N ALA A 277 34.89 37.77 16.07
CA ALA A 277 33.66 38.21 15.40
C ALA A 277 33.64 39.72 15.08
N LEU A 278 34.23 40.54 15.92
CA LEU A 278 34.30 41.98 15.73
C LEU A 278 35.54 42.46 14.92
N ARG A 279 36.53 41.59 14.71
CA ARG A 279 37.76 41.90 13.94
C ARG A 279 37.62 41.59 12.46
N HIS A 280 36.55 40.89 12.04
CA HIS A 280 36.22 40.57 10.64
C HIS A 280 35.44 41.75 9.99
N VAL A 281 35.99 42.94 10.00
CA VAL A 281 35.57 44.08 9.19
C VAL A 281 36.65 44.37 8.17
#